data_c08182da40b3dd13a903afc578ed199f
#
_entry.id   c08182da40b3dd13a903afc578ed199f
#
_cell.length_a   1.000
_cell.length_b   1.000
_cell.length_c   1.000
_cell.angle_alpha   90.00
_cell.angle_beta   90.00
_cell.angle_gamma   90.00
#
_symmetry.space_group_name_H-M   'P 1'
#
loop_
_entity.id
_entity.type
_entity.pdbx_description
1 polymer ?
#
loop_
_entity_poly.entity_id
_entity_poly.type
_entity_poly.pdbx_seq_one_letter_code
_entity_poly.pdbx_strand_id
1 'polypeptide(L)'
;TFAIYIGIAIWSRASSTKEFYVAGGDVSPIANGMATAADWMSAASFISMAGIISFAGYDGSVYLMGWTGGYVLLALLLAPYLRKFGKFTVPDFIGDRYYSNTARLVAVFCALLVSFTYVAGQMRGVGIVFSRFLEVDINTGVIIGMLIVLFYAVLGGMKGITYTQVAQYCVLIFAFMVPAIFISFQITGNPIPQLGFGSQLADGSGTYLLDKLDGLSSQLGFVEYTNGSKSLMDVFAITLALMAGTAGLPHVIVRFFTVKRVKDARKSAGIALLLIVILYTTAPAVAVF
;
A
#
# COMPACT_ATOMS: atom_id res chain seq x y z
N THR A 1 10.37 -16.60 6.74
CA THR A 1 9.64 -15.90 5.69
C THR A 1 10.49 -15.63 4.44
N PHE A 2 11.69 -15.02 4.54
CA PHE A 2 12.54 -14.72 3.36
C PHE A 2 12.87 -15.94 2.50
N ALA A 3 13.20 -17.09 3.11
CA ALA A 3 13.46 -18.33 2.38
C ALA A 3 12.24 -18.78 1.55
N ILE A 4 11.03 -18.61 2.07
CA ILE A 4 9.79 -18.89 1.35
C ILE A 4 9.65 -17.97 0.13
N TYR A 5 9.88 -16.68 0.29
CA TYR A 5 9.77 -15.70 -0.80
C TYR A 5 10.81 -15.96 -1.89
N ILE A 6 12.05 -16.26 -1.51
CA ILE A 6 13.10 -16.65 -2.46
C ILE A 6 12.72 -17.95 -3.18
N GLY A 7 12.21 -18.94 -2.44
CA GLY A 7 11.73 -20.20 -3.02
C GLY A 7 10.61 -20.01 -4.04
N ILE A 8 9.62 -19.14 -3.73
CA ILE A 8 8.53 -18.79 -4.65
C ILE A 8 9.10 -18.07 -5.88
N ALA A 9 10.01 -17.11 -5.71
CA ALA A 9 10.61 -16.38 -6.82
C ALA A 9 11.40 -17.28 -7.77
N ILE A 10 12.15 -18.25 -7.25
CA ILE A 10 12.87 -19.26 -8.04
C ILE A 10 11.89 -20.19 -8.77
N TRP A 11 10.86 -20.68 -8.08
CA TRP A 11 9.83 -21.54 -8.65
C TRP A 11 9.05 -20.84 -9.77
N SER A 12 8.68 -19.57 -9.57
CA SER A 12 7.91 -18.78 -10.51
C SER A 12 8.74 -17.88 -11.42
N ARG A 13 10.04 -18.16 -11.58
CA ARG A 13 10.94 -17.36 -12.42
C ARG A 13 10.38 -17.14 -13.82
N ALA A 14 10.60 -15.96 -14.36
CA ALA A 14 10.20 -15.62 -15.71
C ALA A 14 11.10 -16.34 -16.74
N SER A 15 10.50 -17.00 -17.72
CA SER A 15 11.19 -17.71 -18.80
C SER A 15 11.08 -17.00 -20.16
N SER A 16 10.26 -15.96 -20.25
CA SER A 16 10.04 -15.18 -21.48
C SER A 16 9.91 -13.70 -21.15
N THR A 17 10.14 -12.86 -22.18
CA THR A 17 9.93 -11.40 -22.09
C THR A 17 8.52 -11.05 -21.61
N LYS A 18 7.49 -11.76 -22.08
CA LYS A 18 6.12 -11.54 -21.65
C LYS A 18 5.90 -11.90 -20.19
N GLU A 19 6.50 -12.97 -19.70
CA GLU A 19 6.43 -13.33 -18.27
C GLU A 19 7.20 -12.32 -17.40
N PHE A 20 8.32 -11.80 -17.91
CA PHE A 20 9.12 -10.82 -17.20
C PHE A 20 8.39 -9.47 -17.03
N TYR A 21 7.73 -8.95 -18.07
CA TYR A 21 7.09 -7.64 -18.02
C TYR A 21 5.64 -7.68 -17.50
N VAL A 22 4.87 -8.72 -17.81
CA VAL A 22 3.42 -8.79 -17.51
C VAL A 22 2.97 -10.13 -16.94
N ALA A 23 3.86 -10.90 -16.35
CA ALA A 23 3.56 -12.20 -15.74
C ALA A 23 2.79 -13.18 -16.67
N GLY A 24 3.08 -13.14 -17.99
CA GLY A 24 2.37 -13.94 -18.98
C GLY A 24 1.02 -13.35 -19.45
N GLY A 25 0.41 -12.45 -18.69
CA GLY A 25 -0.88 -11.83 -18.98
C GLY A 25 -2.09 -12.74 -18.70
N ASP A 26 -1.93 -13.72 -17.80
CA ASP A 26 -2.96 -14.74 -17.47
C ASP A 26 -3.13 -14.95 -15.97
N VAL A 27 -2.62 -14.04 -15.15
CA VAL A 27 -2.78 -14.08 -13.69
C VAL A 27 -4.26 -14.06 -13.32
N SER A 28 -4.66 -14.91 -12.37
CA SER A 28 -6.04 -14.95 -11.90
C SER A 28 -6.44 -13.62 -11.21
N PRO A 29 -7.72 -13.20 -11.31
CA PRO A 29 -8.17 -11.97 -10.68
C PRO A 29 -7.95 -11.92 -9.16
N ILE A 30 -8.04 -13.05 -8.49
CA ILE A 30 -7.82 -13.15 -7.04
C ILE A 30 -6.34 -12.94 -6.73
N ALA A 31 -5.46 -13.69 -7.38
CA ALA A 31 -4.01 -13.55 -7.16
C ALA A 31 -3.53 -12.13 -7.50
N ASN A 32 -4.02 -11.55 -8.59
CA ASN A 32 -3.67 -10.18 -8.96
C ASN A 32 -4.23 -9.15 -7.96
N GLY A 33 -5.44 -9.36 -7.44
CA GLY A 33 -6.04 -8.52 -6.40
C GLY A 33 -5.23 -8.55 -5.10
N MET A 34 -4.81 -9.75 -4.67
CA MET A 34 -3.93 -9.91 -3.49
C MET A 34 -2.56 -9.27 -3.72
N ALA A 35 -1.93 -9.50 -4.88
CA ALA A 35 -0.66 -8.88 -5.21
C ALA A 35 -0.75 -7.35 -5.25
N THR A 36 -1.83 -6.80 -5.80
CA THR A 36 -2.08 -5.35 -5.80
C THR A 36 -2.30 -4.81 -4.38
N ALA A 37 -3.02 -5.54 -3.53
CA ALA A 37 -3.18 -5.16 -2.12
C ALA A 37 -1.84 -5.19 -1.37
N ALA A 38 -0.96 -6.16 -1.67
CA ALA A 38 0.40 -6.19 -1.11
C ALA A 38 1.25 -5.01 -1.58
N ASP A 39 1.12 -4.58 -2.85
CA ASP A 39 1.77 -3.35 -3.33
C ASP A 39 1.32 -2.12 -2.53
N TRP A 40 0.05 -2.09 -2.13
CA TRP A 40 -0.52 -1.02 -1.32
C TRP A 40 -0.03 -1.05 0.13
N MET A 41 0.29 -2.23 0.65
CA MET A 41 0.89 -2.43 1.97
C MET A 41 2.38 -2.07 1.97
N SER A 42 2.69 -0.89 1.47
CA SER A 42 4.03 -0.31 1.41
C SER A 42 4.54 0.07 2.81
N ALA A 43 5.81 0.46 2.90
CA ALA A 43 6.39 0.98 4.15
C ALA A 43 5.58 2.17 4.69
N ALA A 44 5.07 3.04 3.81
CA ALA A 44 4.22 4.16 4.20
C ALA A 44 2.88 3.70 4.80
N SER A 45 2.21 2.73 4.18
CA SER A 45 0.89 2.28 4.63
C SER A 45 0.97 1.33 5.84
N PHE A 46 1.92 0.40 5.84
CA PHE A 46 2.01 -0.64 6.86
C PHE A 46 2.75 -0.18 8.11
N ILE A 47 3.87 0.57 7.96
CA ILE A 47 4.71 1.00 9.08
C ILE A 47 4.33 2.40 9.54
N SER A 48 4.18 3.36 8.60
CA SER A 48 4.08 4.77 8.95
C SER A 48 2.67 5.26 9.21
N MET A 49 1.63 4.63 8.64
CA MET A 49 0.27 5.17 8.68
C MET A 49 -0.29 5.24 10.10
N ALA A 50 -0.23 4.13 10.84
CA ALA A 50 -0.68 4.10 12.23
C ALA A 50 0.11 5.11 13.08
N GLY A 51 1.42 5.23 12.86
CA GLY A 51 2.27 6.22 13.53
C GLY A 51 1.87 7.66 13.20
N ILE A 52 1.61 7.99 11.93
CA ILE A 52 1.17 9.33 11.53
C ILE A 52 -0.17 9.68 12.20
N ILE A 53 -1.12 8.75 12.20
CA ILE A 53 -2.43 8.97 12.83
C ILE A 53 -2.30 9.06 14.35
N SER A 54 -1.43 8.25 14.97
CA SER A 54 -1.18 8.31 16.41
C SER A 54 -0.64 9.69 16.85
N PHE A 55 0.26 10.30 16.05
CA PHE A 55 0.82 11.62 16.37
C PHE A 55 -0.07 12.80 15.94
N ALA A 56 -0.76 12.68 14.82
CA ALA A 56 -1.50 13.79 14.21
C ALA A 56 -3.02 13.68 14.38
N GLY A 57 -3.52 12.60 14.99
CA GLY A 57 -4.94 12.38 15.22
C GLY A 57 -5.74 12.44 13.91
N TYR A 58 -6.87 13.15 13.95
CA TYR A 58 -7.75 13.35 12.81
C TYR A 58 -7.03 13.88 11.57
N ASP A 59 -6.10 14.81 11.73
CA ASP A 59 -5.32 15.37 10.63
C ASP A 59 -4.46 14.34 9.89
N GLY A 60 -4.05 13.28 10.57
CA GLY A 60 -3.35 12.14 9.97
C GLY A 60 -4.23 11.29 9.08
N SER A 61 -5.54 11.24 9.32
CA SER A 61 -6.50 10.44 8.54
C SER A 61 -6.70 10.94 7.11
N VAL A 62 -6.39 12.21 6.82
CA VAL A 62 -6.49 12.82 5.48
C VAL A 62 -5.65 12.06 4.45
N TYR A 63 -4.50 11.51 4.88
CA TYR A 63 -3.64 10.70 4.01
C TYR A 63 -4.32 9.39 3.57
N LEU A 64 -5.08 8.75 4.46
CA LEU A 64 -5.86 7.53 4.12
C LEU A 64 -6.88 7.81 3.00
N MET A 65 -7.60 8.92 3.11
CA MET A 65 -8.59 9.31 2.10
C MET A 65 -7.93 9.56 0.75
N GLY A 66 -6.82 10.29 0.74
CA GLY A 66 -6.07 10.58 -0.47
C GLY A 66 -5.59 9.32 -1.19
N TRP A 67 -4.94 8.43 -0.49
CA TRP A 67 -4.44 7.18 -1.08
C TRP A 67 -5.55 6.23 -1.53
N THR A 68 -6.57 6.02 -0.71
CA THR A 68 -7.73 5.19 -1.10
C THR A 68 -8.46 5.78 -2.30
N GLY A 69 -8.69 7.10 -2.30
CA GLY A 69 -9.32 7.80 -3.41
C GLY A 69 -8.52 7.67 -4.72
N GLY A 70 -7.19 7.73 -4.65
CA GLY A 70 -6.31 7.51 -5.80
C GLY A 70 -6.45 6.11 -6.39
N TYR A 71 -6.55 5.08 -5.56
CA TYR A 71 -6.81 3.73 -6.04
C TYR A 71 -8.20 3.59 -6.69
N VAL A 72 -9.22 4.20 -6.10
CA VAL A 72 -10.57 4.22 -6.69
C VAL A 72 -10.57 4.90 -8.07
N LEU A 73 -9.89 6.05 -8.20
CA LEU A 73 -9.72 6.72 -9.51
C LEU A 73 -9.02 5.81 -10.53
N LEU A 74 -7.93 5.17 -10.13
CA LEU A 74 -7.19 4.23 -10.98
C LEU A 74 -8.08 3.07 -11.41
N ALA A 75 -8.78 2.44 -10.48
CA ALA A 75 -9.64 1.28 -10.72
C ALA A 75 -10.82 1.59 -11.66
N LEU A 76 -11.46 2.74 -11.46
CA LEU A 76 -12.64 3.13 -12.24
C LEU A 76 -12.30 3.72 -13.60
N LEU A 77 -11.30 4.62 -13.65
CA LEU A 77 -11.02 5.43 -14.82
C LEU A 77 -9.92 4.87 -15.71
N LEU A 78 -8.88 4.25 -15.13
CA LEU A 78 -7.70 3.84 -15.90
C LEU A 78 -7.61 2.34 -16.18
N ALA A 79 -7.91 1.50 -15.20
CA ALA A 79 -7.70 0.06 -15.30
C ALA A 79 -8.34 -0.61 -16.54
N PRO A 80 -9.61 -0.33 -16.88
CA PRO A 80 -10.24 -0.94 -18.05
C PRO A 80 -9.59 -0.50 -19.36
N TYR A 81 -9.22 0.78 -19.47
CA TYR A 81 -8.62 1.34 -20.68
C TYR A 81 -7.19 0.86 -20.88
N LEU A 82 -6.40 0.84 -19.82
CA LEU A 82 -5.04 0.32 -19.84
C LEU A 82 -5.01 -1.14 -20.29
N ARG A 83 -5.89 -1.97 -19.73
CA ARG A 83 -5.98 -3.38 -20.14
C ARG A 83 -6.46 -3.55 -21.58
N LYS A 84 -7.42 -2.75 -22.03
CA LYS A 84 -7.91 -2.77 -23.40
C LYS A 84 -6.82 -2.39 -24.40
N PHE A 85 -5.97 -1.43 -24.06
CA PHE A 85 -4.88 -0.96 -24.90
C PHE A 85 -3.79 -2.02 -25.10
N GLY A 86 -3.52 -2.85 -24.07
CA GLY A 86 -2.72 -4.08 -24.20
C GLY A 86 -1.22 -3.88 -24.37
N LYS A 87 -0.66 -2.74 -23.97
CA LYS A 87 0.80 -2.50 -23.96
C LYS A 87 1.45 -2.95 -22.66
N PHE A 88 2.77 -2.99 -22.60
CA PHE A 88 3.52 -3.48 -21.45
C PHE A 88 3.83 -2.39 -20.43
N THR A 89 3.92 -1.14 -20.85
CA THR A 89 4.33 -0.03 -20.01
C THR A 89 3.44 1.20 -20.18
N VAL A 90 3.43 2.06 -19.15
CA VAL A 90 2.72 3.36 -19.19
C VAL A 90 3.31 4.29 -20.25
N PRO A 91 4.64 4.41 -20.42
CA PRO A 91 5.21 5.20 -21.52
C PRO A 91 4.77 4.76 -22.92
N ASP A 92 4.65 3.45 -23.16
CA ASP A 92 4.12 2.94 -24.44
C ASP A 92 2.65 3.35 -24.64
N PHE A 93 1.85 3.26 -23.59
CA PHE A 93 0.45 3.72 -23.62
C PHE A 93 0.37 5.20 -24.00
N ILE A 94 1.18 6.06 -23.37
CA ILE A 94 1.20 7.51 -23.64
C ILE A 94 1.71 7.79 -25.05
N GLY A 95 2.81 7.17 -25.44
CA GLY A 95 3.40 7.37 -26.77
C GLY A 95 2.42 7.03 -27.90
N ASP A 96 1.74 5.90 -27.79
CA ASP A 96 0.77 5.46 -28.78
C ASP A 96 -0.54 6.28 -28.71
N ARG A 97 -0.97 6.69 -27.51
CA ARG A 97 -2.19 7.51 -27.34
C ARG A 97 -2.07 8.90 -27.97
N TYR A 98 -0.89 9.49 -27.87
CA TYR A 98 -0.61 10.82 -28.42
C TYR A 98 0.11 10.78 -29.79
N TYR A 99 0.39 9.60 -30.33
CA TYR A 99 1.11 9.42 -31.59
C TYR A 99 2.44 10.17 -31.62
N SER A 100 3.16 10.21 -30.49
CA SER A 100 4.34 11.05 -30.31
C SER A 100 5.48 10.31 -29.59
N ASN A 101 6.63 10.22 -30.24
CA ASN A 101 7.84 9.69 -29.61
C ASN A 101 8.36 10.62 -28.50
N THR A 102 8.19 11.93 -28.66
CA THR A 102 8.57 12.90 -27.63
C THR A 102 7.72 12.69 -26.36
N ALA A 103 6.40 12.49 -26.51
CA ALA A 103 5.52 12.18 -25.38
C ALA A 103 5.94 10.86 -24.70
N ARG A 104 6.35 9.85 -25.46
CA ARG A 104 6.87 8.59 -24.91
C ARG A 104 8.16 8.82 -24.11
N LEU A 105 9.13 9.59 -24.63
CA LEU A 105 10.39 9.88 -23.93
C LEU A 105 10.16 10.66 -22.62
N VAL A 106 9.30 11.68 -22.66
CA VAL A 106 8.91 12.42 -21.45
C VAL A 106 8.25 11.48 -20.42
N ALA A 107 7.35 10.60 -20.86
CA ALA A 107 6.71 9.63 -19.99
C ALA A 107 7.72 8.62 -19.39
N VAL A 108 8.75 8.20 -20.14
CA VAL A 108 9.85 7.36 -19.60
C VAL A 108 10.60 8.10 -18.50
N PHE A 109 10.98 9.35 -18.76
CA PHE A 109 11.70 10.16 -17.76
C PHE A 109 10.85 10.33 -16.48
N CYS A 110 9.59 10.69 -16.62
CA CYS A 110 8.67 10.82 -15.48
C CYS A 110 8.51 9.48 -14.73
N ALA A 111 8.35 8.36 -15.45
CA ALA A 111 8.21 7.05 -14.81
C ALA A 111 9.47 6.64 -14.04
N LEU A 112 10.66 6.93 -14.57
CA LEU A 112 11.92 6.70 -13.87
C LEU A 112 12.05 7.55 -12.61
N LEU A 113 11.75 8.85 -12.70
CA LEU A 113 11.81 9.77 -11.57
C LEU A 113 10.84 9.35 -10.45
N VAL A 114 9.59 9.05 -10.79
CA VAL A 114 8.57 8.57 -9.83
C VAL A 114 9.00 7.26 -9.19
N SER A 115 9.45 6.29 -9.99
CA SER A 115 9.87 4.98 -9.49
C SER A 115 11.10 5.08 -8.59
N PHE A 116 12.09 5.91 -8.96
CA PHE A 116 13.29 6.13 -8.14
C PHE A 116 12.94 6.74 -6.78
N THR A 117 12.12 7.79 -6.77
CA THR A 117 11.67 8.45 -5.53
C THR A 117 10.89 7.48 -4.64
N TYR A 118 10.00 6.67 -5.23
CA TYR A 118 9.24 5.66 -4.50
C TYR A 118 10.16 4.61 -3.89
N VAL A 119 11.08 4.03 -4.66
CA VAL A 119 12.03 3.01 -4.19
C VAL A 119 12.92 3.55 -3.06
N ALA A 120 13.41 4.78 -3.18
CA ALA A 120 14.22 5.40 -2.13
C ALA A 120 13.47 5.45 -0.78
N GLY A 121 12.19 5.84 -0.79
CA GLY A 121 11.34 5.82 0.40
C GLY A 121 11.12 4.41 0.95
N GLN A 122 10.87 3.42 0.08
CA GLN A 122 10.68 2.03 0.49
C GLN A 122 11.96 1.43 1.10
N MET A 123 13.12 1.70 0.50
CA MET A 123 14.40 1.21 1.01
C MET A 123 14.74 1.79 2.39
N ARG A 124 14.38 3.04 2.66
CA ARG A 124 14.51 3.60 4.01
C ARG A 124 13.67 2.83 5.02
N GLY A 125 12.42 2.49 4.71
CA GLY A 125 11.57 1.66 5.57
C GLY A 125 12.18 0.28 5.82
N VAL A 126 12.69 -0.37 4.78
CA VAL A 126 13.40 -1.66 4.89
C VAL A 126 14.62 -1.51 5.79
N GLY A 127 15.42 -0.46 5.62
CA GLY A 127 16.60 -0.18 6.44
C GLY A 127 16.27 -0.05 7.93
N ILE A 128 15.19 0.67 8.26
CA ILE A 128 14.73 0.82 9.66
C ILE A 128 14.35 -0.54 10.25
N VAL A 129 13.61 -1.37 9.51
CA VAL A 129 13.19 -2.70 9.97
C VAL A 129 14.42 -3.60 10.21
N PHE A 130 15.33 -3.68 9.23
CA PHE A 130 16.55 -4.49 9.37
C PHE A 130 17.44 -3.99 10.48
N SER A 131 17.59 -2.66 10.64
CA SER A 131 18.34 -2.06 11.74
C SER A 131 17.79 -2.49 13.09
N ARG A 132 16.49 -2.50 13.26
CA ARG A 132 15.85 -2.91 14.52
C ARG A 132 15.97 -4.40 14.81
N PHE A 133 15.81 -5.26 13.80
CA PHE A 133 15.82 -6.71 13.99
C PHE A 133 17.22 -7.35 13.98
N LEU A 134 18.16 -6.75 13.25
CA LEU A 134 19.53 -7.27 13.15
C LEU A 134 20.53 -6.46 14.00
N GLU A 135 20.08 -5.40 14.66
CA GLU A 135 20.92 -4.50 15.48
C GLU A 135 22.10 -3.91 14.68
N VAL A 136 21.86 -3.59 13.42
CA VAL A 136 22.84 -2.99 12.50
C VAL A 136 22.50 -1.53 12.21
N ASP A 137 23.46 -0.77 11.66
CA ASP A 137 23.21 0.57 11.17
C ASP A 137 22.15 0.57 10.03
N ILE A 138 21.35 1.64 9.94
CA ILE A 138 20.27 1.77 8.95
C ILE A 138 20.80 1.59 7.52
N ASN A 139 21.96 2.15 7.19
CA ASN A 139 22.56 2.04 5.86
C ASN A 139 22.92 0.58 5.53
N THR A 140 23.47 -0.14 6.50
CA THR A 140 23.73 -1.58 6.37
C THR A 140 22.44 -2.35 6.17
N GLY A 141 21.38 -2.03 6.92
CA GLY A 141 20.04 -2.58 6.74
C GLY A 141 19.48 -2.34 5.33
N VAL A 142 19.64 -1.13 4.80
CA VAL A 142 19.26 -0.79 3.41
C VAL A 142 20.01 -1.65 2.40
N ILE A 143 21.34 -1.80 2.54
CA ILE A 143 22.16 -2.58 1.62
C ILE A 143 21.72 -4.05 1.63
N ILE A 144 21.55 -4.65 2.82
CA ILE A 144 21.10 -6.04 2.94
C ILE A 144 19.73 -6.21 2.26
N GLY A 145 18.76 -5.35 2.58
CA GLY A 145 17.43 -5.40 2.00
C GLY A 145 17.44 -5.22 0.48
N MET A 146 18.23 -4.27 -0.02
CA MET A 146 18.36 -4.00 -1.46
C MET A 146 18.94 -5.21 -2.21
N LEU A 147 19.96 -5.87 -1.68
CA LEU A 147 20.55 -7.06 -2.30
C LEU A 147 19.54 -8.21 -2.38
N ILE A 148 18.77 -8.44 -1.32
CA ILE A 148 17.72 -9.47 -1.30
C ILE A 148 16.65 -9.16 -2.35
N VAL A 149 16.15 -7.91 -2.38
CA VAL A 149 15.11 -7.48 -3.33
C VAL A 149 15.62 -7.57 -4.76
N LEU A 150 16.84 -7.09 -5.03
CA LEU A 150 17.45 -7.15 -6.36
C LEU A 150 17.55 -8.60 -6.86
N PHE A 151 17.98 -9.50 -6.00
CA PHE A 151 18.12 -10.91 -6.33
C PHE A 151 16.81 -11.54 -6.82
N TYR A 152 15.73 -11.44 -6.06
CA TYR A 152 14.49 -12.07 -6.48
C TYR A 152 13.74 -11.28 -7.56
N ALA A 153 13.90 -9.95 -7.65
CA ALA A 153 13.28 -9.15 -8.69
C ALA A 153 13.90 -9.44 -10.08
N VAL A 154 15.22 -9.55 -10.15
CA VAL A 154 15.93 -9.85 -11.42
C VAL A 154 15.62 -11.27 -11.89
N LEU A 155 15.60 -12.25 -10.99
CA LEU A 155 15.32 -13.65 -11.36
C LEU A 155 13.84 -13.89 -11.65
N GLY A 156 12.95 -13.30 -10.85
CA GLY A 156 11.52 -13.59 -10.91
C GLY A 156 10.77 -12.79 -11.96
N GLY A 157 11.23 -11.58 -12.29
CA GLY A 157 10.47 -10.64 -13.10
C GLY A 157 9.06 -10.41 -12.52
N MET A 158 8.13 -9.89 -13.31
CA MET A 158 6.77 -9.61 -12.87
C MET A 158 6.01 -10.87 -12.44
N LYS A 159 6.29 -12.03 -13.04
CA LYS A 159 5.68 -13.32 -12.67
C LYS A 159 6.09 -13.74 -11.25
N GLY A 160 7.40 -13.75 -10.98
CA GLY A 160 7.91 -14.08 -9.64
C GLY A 160 7.46 -13.09 -8.59
N ILE A 161 7.53 -11.79 -8.88
CA ILE A 161 7.05 -10.72 -8.00
C ILE A 161 5.57 -10.91 -7.66
N THR A 162 4.71 -11.20 -8.64
CA THR A 162 3.26 -11.37 -8.41
C THR A 162 2.96 -12.48 -7.43
N TYR A 163 3.54 -13.68 -7.61
CA TYR A 163 3.26 -14.80 -6.70
C TYR A 163 3.92 -14.64 -5.33
N THR A 164 5.09 -14.00 -5.27
CA THR A 164 5.71 -13.62 -3.98
C THR A 164 4.81 -12.66 -3.21
N GLN A 165 4.23 -11.67 -3.87
CA GLN A 165 3.33 -10.70 -3.24
C GLN A 165 1.99 -11.30 -2.79
N VAL A 166 1.49 -12.34 -3.46
CA VAL A 166 0.33 -13.10 -2.95
C VAL A 166 0.64 -13.71 -1.58
N ALA A 167 1.82 -14.33 -1.44
CA ALA A 167 2.26 -14.86 -0.15
C ALA A 167 2.53 -13.76 0.88
N GLN A 168 3.14 -12.65 0.45
CA GLN A 168 3.36 -11.48 1.31
C GLN A 168 2.05 -10.88 1.81
N TYR A 169 1.02 -10.78 0.98
CA TYR A 169 -0.29 -10.31 1.42
C TYR A 169 -0.82 -11.14 2.59
N CYS A 170 -0.78 -12.47 2.48
CA CYS A 170 -1.26 -13.34 3.54
C CYS A 170 -0.50 -13.11 4.86
N VAL A 171 0.83 -12.98 4.79
CA VAL A 171 1.65 -12.73 5.97
C VAL A 171 1.40 -11.35 6.56
N LEU A 172 1.34 -10.31 5.72
CA LEU A 172 1.16 -8.93 6.15
C LEU A 172 -0.19 -8.70 6.80
N ILE A 173 -1.28 -9.17 6.18
CA ILE A 173 -2.61 -8.98 6.75
C ILE A 173 -2.77 -9.73 8.08
N PHE A 174 -2.23 -10.94 8.17
CA PHE A 174 -2.22 -11.70 9.42
C PHE A 174 -1.41 -10.97 10.51
N ALA A 175 -0.19 -10.54 10.20
CA ALA A 175 0.69 -9.84 11.13
C ALA A 175 0.11 -8.51 11.61
N PHE A 176 -0.72 -7.83 10.80
CA PHE A 176 -1.37 -6.59 11.17
C PHE A 176 -2.65 -6.81 11.96
N MET A 177 -3.49 -7.75 11.53
CA MET A 177 -4.81 -7.97 12.15
C MET A 177 -4.72 -8.66 13.51
N VAL A 178 -3.80 -9.62 13.69
CA VAL A 178 -3.74 -10.38 14.95
C VAL A 178 -3.46 -9.47 16.15
N PRO A 179 -2.40 -8.64 16.18
CA PRO A 179 -2.20 -7.69 17.29
C PRO A 179 -3.38 -6.73 17.45
N ALA A 180 -3.92 -6.20 16.34
CA ALA A 180 -5.03 -5.27 16.37
C ALA A 180 -6.29 -5.87 17.05
N ILE A 181 -6.62 -7.13 16.74
CA ILE A 181 -7.75 -7.85 17.35
C ILE A 181 -7.53 -8.04 18.85
N PHE A 182 -6.34 -8.51 19.24
CA PHE A 182 -6.06 -8.75 20.67
C PHE A 182 -6.05 -7.46 21.50
N ILE A 183 -5.43 -6.39 20.99
CA ILE A 183 -5.38 -5.12 21.68
C ILE A 183 -6.77 -4.50 21.75
N SER A 184 -7.55 -4.52 20.67
CA SER A 184 -8.93 -4.06 20.67
C SER A 184 -9.79 -4.79 21.72
N PHE A 185 -9.65 -6.10 21.79
CA PHE A 185 -10.36 -6.91 22.77
C PHE A 185 -9.95 -6.58 24.21
N GLN A 186 -8.66 -6.38 24.46
CA GLN A 186 -8.18 -6.00 25.80
C GLN A 186 -8.65 -4.61 26.24
N ILE A 187 -8.67 -3.63 25.33
CA ILE A 187 -8.99 -2.24 25.67
C ILE A 187 -10.50 -2.00 25.73
N THR A 188 -11.27 -2.59 24.79
CA THR A 188 -12.68 -2.28 24.60
C THR A 188 -13.62 -3.47 24.76
N GLY A 189 -13.09 -4.69 24.95
CA GLY A 189 -13.88 -5.91 24.95
C GLY A 189 -14.39 -6.33 23.56
N ASN A 190 -14.09 -5.56 22.50
CA ASN A 190 -14.55 -5.82 21.15
C ASN A 190 -13.41 -6.44 20.30
N PRO A 191 -13.58 -7.65 19.75
CA PRO A 191 -12.54 -8.29 18.93
C PRO A 191 -12.40 -7.69 17.53
N ILE A 192 -13.32 -6.83 17.08
CA ILE A 192 -13.25 -6.18 15.77
C ILE A 192 -12.65 -4.79 15.95
N PRO A 193 -11.39 -4.53 15.52
CA PRO A 193 -10.70 -3.27 15.79
C PRO A 193 -11.44 -2.03 15.30
N GLN A 194 -12.10 -2.13 14.14
CA GLN A 194 -12.90 -1.03 13.57
C GLN A 194 -14.10 -0.65 14.45
N LEU A 195 -14.69 -1.60 15.16
CA LEU A 195 -15.76 -1.36 16.09
C LEU A 195 -15.22 -0.96 17.47
N GLY A 196 -14.11 -1.58 17.91
CA GLY A 196 -13.40 -1.23 19.13
C GLY A 196 -12.97 0.25 19.14
N PHE A 197 -12.55 0.77 18.01
CA PHE A 197 -12.19 2.18 17.83
C PHE A 197 -13.27 3.16 18.29
N GLY A 198 -14.56 2.84 18.09
CA GLY A 198 -15.71 3.65 18.52
C GLY A 198 -16.41 3.13 19.78
N SER A 199 -15.82 2.17 20.51
CA SER A 199 -16.44 1.53 21.67
C SER A 199 -16.04 2.19 22.99
N GLN A 200 -16.77 1.86 24.05
CA GLN A 200 -16.41 2.19 25.43
C GLN A 200 -15.23 1.32 25.90
N LEU A 201 -14.48 1.83 26.85
CA LEU A 201 -13.42 1.10 27.53
C LEU A 201 -13.96 -0.08 28.34
N ALA A 202 -13.22 -1.19 28.34
CA ALA A 202 -13.60 -2.40 29.10
C ALA A 202 -13.36 -2.26 30.63
N ASP A 203 -12.83 -1.13 31.08
CA ASP A 203 -12.54 -0.84 32.49
C ASP A 203 -13.80 -0.52 33.35
N GLY A 204 -14.96 -0.53 32.75
CA GLY A 204 -16.25 -0.23 33.43
C GLY A 204 -16.51 1.25 33.71
N SER A 205 -15.63 2.15 33.22
CA SER A 205 -15.78 3.62 33.37
C SER A 205 -16.95 4.19 32.58
N GLY A 206 -17.46 3.47 31.56
CA GLY A 206 -18.47 3.96 30.63
C GLY A 206 -17.95 5.04 29.68
N THR A 207 -16.65 5.33 29.70
CA THR A 207 -16.00 6.33 28.85
C THR A 207 -15.67 5.73 27.49
N TYR A 208 -15.92 6.46 26.40
CA TYR A 208 -15.49 6.05 25.08
C TYR A 208 -13.98 6.21 24.91
N LEU A 209 -13.38 5.33 24.14
CA LEU A 209 -11.94 5.32 23.87
C LEU A 209 -11.44 6.67 23.31
N LEU A 210 -12.17 7.24 22.35
CA LEU A 210 -11.81 8.54 21.76
C LEU A 210 -11.93 9.70 22.74
N ASP A 211 -12.98 9.72 23.58
CA ASP A 211 -13.14 10.74 24.61
C ASP A 211 -11.99 10.67 25.64
N LYS A 212 -11.53 9.47 25.97
CA LYS A 212 -10.36 9.27 26.83
C LYS A 212 -9.10 9.87 26.21
N LEU A 213 -8.88 9.66 24.92
CA LEU A 213 -7.74 10.23 24.18
C LEU A 213 -7.80 11.75 24.10
N ASP A 214 -8.97 12.31 23.81
CA ASP A 214 -9.16 13.77 23.78
C ASP A 214 -8.84 14.39 25.14
N GLY A 215 -9.34 13.76 26.22
CA GLY A 215 -9.05 14.19 27.58
C GLY A 215 -7.54 14.12 27.91
N LEU A 216 -6.86 13.05 27.52
CA LEU A 216 -5.42 12.92 27.72
C LEU A 216 -4.60 13.95 26.89
N SER A 217 -4.98 14.15 25.64
CA SER A 217 -4.35 15.16 24.77
C SER A 217 -4.46 16.56 25.37
N SER A 218 -5.66 16.94 25.82
CA SER A 218 -5.93 18.22 26.46
C SER A 218 -5.14 18.39 27.77
N GLN A 219 -5.05 17.34 28.61
CA GLN A 219 -4.26 17.36 29.84
C GLN A 219 -2.76 17.56 29.59
N LEU A 220 -2.24 17.05 28.47
CA LEU A 220 -0.86 17.20 28.04
C LEU A 220 -0.59 18.51 27.29
N GLY A 221 -1.61 19.33 27.07
CA GLY A 221 -1.50 20.61 26.35
C GLY A 221 -1.49 20.47 24.82
N PHE A 222 -1.91 19.33 24.31
CA PHE A 222 -2.08 19.11 22.86
C PHE A 222 -3.52 19.41 22.43
N VAL A 223 -3.71 19.57 21.12
CA VAL A 223 -5.05 19.62 20.51
C VAL A 223 -5.74 18.28 20.73
N GLU A 224 -7.04 18.29 20.97
CA GLU A 224 -7.84 17.07 21.07
C GLU A 224 -7.62 16.17 19.84
N TYR A 225 -7.46 14.89 20.08
CA TYR A 225 -7.09 13.90 19.06
C TYR A 225 -8.09 13.80 17.90
N THR A 226 -9.38 14.01 18.21
CA THR A 226 -10.46 13.97 17.22
C THR A 226 -10.68 15.28 16.50
N ASN A 227 -10.05 16.38 16.94
CA ASN A 227 -10.14 17.67 16.29
C ASN A 227 -9.07 17.85 15.20
N GLY A 228 -9.50 18.35 14.03
CA GLY A 228 -8.61 18.73 12.95
C GLY A 228 -8.11 20.16 13.12
N SER A 229 -6.81 20.38 12.94
CA SER A 229 -6.18 21.69 12.92
C SER A 229 -5.94 22.24 11.51
N LYS A 230 -6.04 21.39 10.47
CA LYS A 230 -5.79 21.77 9.08
C LYS A 230 -6.95 22.55 8.49
N SER A 231 -6.63 23.56 7.69
CA SER A 231 -7.63 24.29 6.93
C SER A 231 -8.31 23.38 5.90
N LEU A 232 -9.57 23.69 5.55
CA LEU A 232 -10.29 22.95 4.50
C LEU A 232 -9.51 22.93 3.18
N MET A 233 -8.80 24.03 2.86
CA MET A 233 -7.98 24.14 1.65
C MET A 233 -6.77 23.19 1.71
N ASP A 234 -6.12 23.05 2.87
CA ASP A 234 -5.01 22.11 3.05
C ASP A 234 -5.48 20.67 2.91
N VAL A 235 -6.61 20.32 3.55
CA VAL A 235 -7.23 19.00 3.43
C VAL A 235 -7.56 18.67 1.97
N PHE A 236 -8.16 19.62 1.26
CA PHE A 236 -8.48 19.48 -0.17
C PHE A 236 -7.21 19.31 -1.01
N ALA A 237 -6.21 20.16 -0.84
CA ALA A 237 -4.98 20.12 -1.60
C ALA A 237 -4.19 18.83 -1.38
N ILE A 238 -4.05 18.40 -0.12
CA ILE A 238 -3.37 17.14 0.24
C ILE A 238 -4.13 15.95 -0.36
N THR A 239 -5.45 15.90 -0.19
CA THR A 239 -6.27 14.82 -0.71
C THR A 239 -6.17 14.73 -2.23
N LEU A 240 -6.32 15.86 -2.94
CA LEU A 240 -6.24 15.91 -4.39
C LEU A 240 -4.84 15.50 -4.91
N ALA A 241 -3.78 16.01 -4.28
CA ALA A 241 -2.40 15.66 -4.65
C ALA A 241 -2.13 14.16 -4.47
N LEU A 242 -2.57 13.58 -3.35
CA LEU A 242 -2.42 12.16 -3.09
C LEU A 242 -3.28 11.29 -4.02
N MET A 243 -4.52 11.70 -4.30
CA MET A 243 -5.39 10.99 -5.24
C MET A 243 -4.79 10.96 -6.65
N ALA A 244 -4.38 12.11 -7.16
CA ALA A 244 -3.80 12.22 -8.50
C ALA A 244 -2.45 11.49 -8.59
N GLY A 245 -1.57 11.68 -7.59
CA GLY A 245 -0.27 11.01 -7.53
C GLY A 245 -0.38 9.50 -7.47
N THR A 246 -1.24 9.01 -6.60
CA THR A 246 -1.46 7.56 -6.40
C THR A 246 -2.06 6.89 -7.64
N ALA A 247 -3.00 7.55 -8.32
CA ALA A 247 -3.57 7.03 -9.56
C ALA A 247 -2.54 6.91 -10.70
N GLY A 248 -1.44 7.67 -10.63
CA GLY A 248 -0.36 7.67 -11.61
C GLY A 248 0.81 6.72 -11.31
N LEU A 249 0.79 5.95 -10.21
CA LEU A 249 1.92 5.11 -9.81
C LEU A 249 2.19 3.97 -10.80
N PRO A 250 3.37 3.93 -11.46
CA PRO A 250 3.65 2.96 -12.52
C PRO A 250 3.57 1.51 -12.06
N HIS A 251 4.05 1.19 -10.84
CA HIS A 251 4.06 -0.16 -10.29
C HIS A 251 2.66 -0.70 -9.98
N VAL A 252 1.68 0.16 -9.68
CA VAL A 252 0.28 -0.24 -9.49
C VAL A 252 -0.41 -0.40 -10.85
N ILE A 253 -0.16 0.52 -11.77
CA ILE A 253 -0.74 0.50 -13.13
C ILE A 253 -0.39 -0.80 -13.87
N VAL A 254 0.84 -1.28 -13.75
CA VAL A 254 1.30 -2.49 -14.45
C VAL A 254 0.50 -3.74 -14.07
N ARG A 255 -0.13 -3.77 -12.89
CA ARG A 255 -0.98 -4.88 -12.46
C ARG A 255 -2.19 -5.14 -13.36
N PHE A 256 -2.68 -4.12 -14.05
CA PHE A 256 -3.79 -4.29 -14.97
C PHE A 256 -3.39 -4.93 -16.30
N PHE A 257 -2.09 -4.96 -16.62
CA PHE A 257 -1.58 -5.68 -17.78
C PHE A 257 -1.36 -7.18 -17.53
N THR A 258 -1.26 -7.61 -16.26
CA THR A 258 -0.96 -9.00 -15.91
C THR A 258 -2.14 -9.96 -16.01
N VAL A 259 -3.37 -9.46 -16.08
CA VAL A 259 -4.60 -10.26 -16.20
C VAL A 259 -5.03 -10.44 -17.66
N LYS A 260 -5.86 -11.46 -17.93
CA LYS A 260 -6.20 -11.85 -19.31
C LYS A 260 -7.20 -10.91 -19.99
N ARG A 261 -8.26 -10.49 -19.31
CA ARG A 261 -9.38 -9.75 -19.89
C ARG A 261 -9.69 -8.49 -19.09
N VAL A 262 -10.37 -7.53 -19.73
CA VAL A 262 -10.86 -6.30 -19.07
C VAL A 262 -11.78 -6.62 -17.88
N LYS A 263 -12.62 -7.65 -17.98
CA LYS A 263 -13.48 -8.11 -16.88
C LYS A 263 -12.63 -8.59 -15.69
N ASP A 264 -11.53 -9.26 -15.97
CA ASP A 264 -10.61 -9.77 -14.94
C ASP A 264 -9.85 -8.61 -14.26
N ALA A 265 -9.49 -7.57 -15.01
CA ALA A 265 -8.90 -6.34 -14.45
C ALA A 265 -9.87 -5.63 -13.48
N ARG A 266 -11.14 -5.47 -13.87
CA ARG A 266 -12.17 -4.89 -12.98
C ARG A 266 -12.39 -5.73 -11.73
N LYS A 267 -12.49 -7.06 -11.87
CA LYS A 267 -12.67 -7.98 -10.75
C LYS A 267 -11.47 -7.92 -9.79
N SER A 268 -10.26 -7.92 -10.34
CA SER A 268 -9.02 -7.78 -9.59
C SER A 268 -8.96 -6.45 -8.82
N ALA A 269 -9.35 -5.35 -9.48
CA ALA A 269 -9.40 -4.03 -8.84
C ALA A 269 -10.39 -3.99 -7.66
N GLY A 270 -11.57 -4.59 -7.82
CA GLY A 270 -12.55 -4.70 -6.73
C GLY A 270 -12.06 -5.54 -5.56
N ILE A 271 -11.41 -6.68 -5.84
CA ILE A 271 -10.81 -7.52 -4.80
C ILE A 271 -9.71 -6.75 -4.06
N ALA A 272 -8.80 -6.11 -4.78
CA ALA A 272 -7.73 -5.32 -4.17
C ALA A 272 -8.30 -4.19 -3.29
N LEU A 273 -9.33 -3.48 -3.76
CA LEU A 273 -9.98 -2.43 -2.97
C LEU A 273 -10.54 -2.97 -1.65
N LEU A 274 -11.25 -4.10 -1.69
CA LEU A 274 -11.77 -4.75 -0.48
C LEU A 274 -10.65 -5.07 0.51
N LEU A 275 -9.56 -5.64 0.01
CA LEU A 275 -8.42 -6.04 0.84
C LEU A 275 -7.65 -4.82 1.41
N ILE A 276 -7.56 -3.72 0.65
CA ILE A 276 -6.98 -2.45 1.09
C ILE A 276 -7.86 -1.81 2.17
N VAL A 277 -9.18 -1.82 2.01
CA VAL A 277 -10.12 -1.25 2.97
C VAL A 277 -9.99 -1.93 4.34
N ILE A 278 -9.79 -3.24 4.39
CA ILE A 278 -9.57 -3.96 5.66
C ILE A 278 -8.35 -3.37 6.40
N LEU A 279 -7.22 -3.19 5.72
CA LEU A 279 -6.03 -2.60 6.34
C LEU A 279 -6.28 -1.14 6.77
N TYR A 280 -6.83 -0.33 5.87
CA TYR A 280 -6.95 1.12 6.08
C TYR A 280 -8.01 1.51 7.10
N THR A 281 -9.04 0.69 7.29
CA THR A 281 -10.01 0.88 8.39
C THR A 281 -9.47 0.37 9.73
N THR A 282 -8.48 -0.53 9.72
CA THR A 282 -7.83 -1.01 10.94
C THR A 282 -6.70 -0.08 11.40
N ALA A 283 -6.03 0.63 10.49
CA ALA A 283 -4.89 1.48 10.84
C ALA A 283 -5.24 2.60 11.85
N PRO A 284 -6.38 3.33 11.76
CA PRO A 284 -6.79 4.27 12.78
C PRO A 284 -7.01 3.63 14.15
N ALA A 285 -7.60 2.44 14.19
CA ALA A 285 -7.79 1.71 15.42
C ALA A 285 -6.46 1.33 16.10
N VAL A 286 -5.50 0.83 15.31
CA VAL A 286 -4.13 0.54 15.80
C VAL A 286 -3.41 1.80 16.26
N ALA A 287 -3.67 2.93 15.64
CA ALA A 287 -3.06 4.21 16.02
C ALA A 287 -3.54 4.72 17.39
N VAL A 288 -4.78 4.36 17.76
CA VAL A 288 -5.46 4.77 19.01
C VAL A 288 -5.17 3.79 20.15
N PHE A 289 -5.06 2.51 19.84
CA PHE A 289 -4.73 1.45 20.81
C PHE A 289 -3.27 1.54 21.27
#